data_bc263b4d709d753fd04a76bfd88bdfdc
#
_entry.id   bc263b4d709d753fd04a76bfd88bdfdc
#
_cell.length_a   1.000
_cell.length_b   1.000
_cell.length_c   1.000
_cell.angle_alpha   90.00
_cell.angle_beta   90.00
_cell.angle_gamma   90.00
#
_symmetry.space_group_name_H-M   'P 1'
#
loop_
_entity.id
_entity.type
_entity.pdbx_description
1 polymer ?
#
loop_
_entity_poly.entity_id
_entity_poly.type
_entity_poly.pdbx_seq_one_letter_code
_entity_poly.pdbx_strand_id
1 'polypeptide(L)'
;MDKLIKVGSYNKKFNELLGINITQKEIFRSKGLPAHLIKRNHSNCLKYIDYISDIIEHPDYIGVNPNESNQSIELVKKYKDNVLLGIKVDLSTNSLYVSTMFNLQESKLQRRIHSGRLVKYE
;
A
#
# COMPACT_ATOMS: atom_id res chain seq x y z
N MET A 1 -3.77 4.28 22.99
CA MET A 1 -2.80 4.42 21.90
C MET A 1 -2.69 3.13 21.13
N ASP A 2 -2.92 3.18 19.83
CA ASP A 2 -2.79 1.98 19.00
C ASP A 2 -1.32 1.58 18.95
N LYS A 3 -1.04 0.33 19.24
CA LYS A 3 0.30 -0.19 19.05
C LYS A 3 0.56 -0.38 17.58
N LEU A 4 1.75 -0.01 17.15
CA LEU A 4 2.18 -0.17 15.76
C LEU A 4 2.99 -1.44 15.61
N ILE A 5 2.78 -2.11 14.48
CA ILE A 5 3.52 -3.32 14.12
C ILE A 5 4.32 -2.99 12.88
N LYS A 6 5.64 -3.16 12.94
CA LYS A 6 6.48 -2.96 11.77
C LYS A 6 6.22 -4.08 10.77
N VAL A 7 5.93 -3.70 9.51
CA VAL A 7 5.60 -4.66 8.45
C VAL A 7 6.60 -4.66 7.30
N GLY A 8 7.52 -3.70 7.28
CA GLY A 8 8.52 -3.68 6.22
C GLY A 8 9.31 -2.39 6.18
N SER A 9 10.10 -2.27 5.13
CA SER A 9 10.93 -1.10 4.88
C SER A 9 10.65 -0.57 3.48
N TYR A 10 10.71 0.75 3.35
CA TYR A 10 10.47 1.41 2.07
C TYR A 10 11.69 1.22 1.15
N ASN A 11 11.43 0.77 -0.07
CA ASN A 11 12.47 0.61 -1.07
C ASN A 11 12.61 1.90 -1.89
N LYS A 12 13.79 2.50 -1.86
CA LYS A 12 14.05 3.74 -2.59
C LYS A 12 13.86 3.61 -4.10
N LYS A 13 13.87 2.41 -4.63
CA LYS A 13 13.57 2.16 -6.03
C LYS A 13 12.17 2.66 -6.41
N PHE A 14 11.23 2.66 -5.45
CA PHE A 14 9.90 3.22 -5.67
C PHE A 14 9.98 4.71 -6.02
N ASN A 15 10.89 5.46 -5.39
CA ASN A 15 11.08 6.88 -5.70
C ASN A 15 11.50 7.07 -7.15
N GLU A 16 12.43 6.24 -7.61
CA GLU A 16 12.93 6.32 -8.99
C GLU A 16 11.82 6.03 -10.00
N LEU A 17 11.07 4.96 -9.76
CA LEU A 17 10.00 4.53 -10.67
C LEU A 17 8.82 5.51 -10.70
N LEU A 18 8.53 6.16 -9.58
CA LEU A 18 7.37 7.03 -9.44
C LEU A 18 7.70 8.53 -9.57
N GLY A 19 8.98 8.88 -9.63
CA GLY A 19 9.38 10.29 -9.69
C GLY A 19 9.03 11.06 -8.42
N ILE A 20 9.15 10.43 -7.26
CA ILE A 20 8.84 11.01 -5.95
C ILE A 20 10.05 10.94 -5.04
N ASN A 21 9.94 11.55 -3.86
CA ASN A 21 11.05 11.63 -2.93
C ASN A 21 10.59 11.36 -1.49
N ILE A 22 10.24 10.11 -1.20
CA ILE A 22 9.92 9.69 0.16
C ILE A 22 11.23 9.36 0.87
N THR A 23 11.44 9.94 2.04
CA THR A 23 12.67 9.77 2.84
C THR A 23 12.47 8.86 4.05
N GLN A 24 11.23 8.62 4.47
CA GLN A 24 10.92 7.73 5.56
C GLN A 24 11.23 6.29 5.15
N LYS A 25 11.69 5.49 6.10
CA LYS A 25 12.16 4.12 5.81
C LYS A 25 11.25 3.03 6.36
N GLU A 26 10.75 3.20 7.58
CA GLU A 26 10.01 2.15 8.26
C GLU A 26 8.53 2.22 7.96
N ILE A 27 7.93 1.07 7.70
CA ILE A 27 6.51 0.94 7.39
C ILE A 27 5.84 0.15 8.51
N PHE A 28 4.78 0.73 9.08
CA PHE A 28 4.02 0.15 10.18
C PHE A 28 2.57 -0.05 9.79
N ARG A 29 1.89 -0.92 10.54
CA ARG A 29 0.44 -1.00 10.55
C ARG A 29 -0.06 -0.90 11.97
N SER A 30 -1.29 -0.39 12.14
CA SER A 30 -1.97 -0.40 13.42
C SER A 30 -2.43 -1.83 13.75
N LYS A 31 -2.48 -2.18 15.04
CA LYS A 31 -3.14 -3.40 15.50
C LYS A 31 -4.64 -3.39 15.17
N GLY A 32 -5.22 -2.21 15.00
CA GLY A 32 -6.63 -2.06 14.64
C GLY A 32 -6.94 -2.25 13.15
N LEU A 33 -5.92 -2.54 12.33
CA LEU A 33 -6.14 -2.70 10.89
C LEU A 33 -7.19 -3.77 10.55
N PRO A 34 -7.19 -4.96 11.16
CA PRO A 34 -8.24 -5.95 10.85
C PRO A 34 -9.66 -5.43 11.10
N ALA A 35 -9.87 -4.76 12.23
CA ALA A 35 -11.18 -4.18 12.55
C ALA A 35 -11.56 -3.07 11.56
N HIS A 36 -10.58 -2.26 11.14
CA HIS A 36 -10.79 -1.22 10.13
C HIS A 36 -11.22 -1.80 8.78
N LEU A 37 -10.60 -2.91 8.37
CA LEU A 37 -10.96 -3.57 7.12
C LEU A 37 -12.39 -4.12 7.16
N ILE A 38 -12.80 -4.69 8.29
CA ILE A 38 -14.17 -5.17 8.49
C ILE A 38 -15.14 -4.01 8.38
N LYS A 39 -14.86 -2.91 9.07
CA LYS A 39 -15.70 -1.72 9.09
C LYS A 39 -15.87 -1.10 7.71
N ARG A 40 -14.85 -1.20 6.84
CA ARG A 40 -14.86 -0.64 5.49
C ARG A 40 -15.31 -1.62 4.42
N ASN A 41 -15.87 -2.77 4.81
CA ASN A 41 -16.29 -3.84 3.90
C ASN A 41 -15.13 -4.43 3.08
N HIS A 42 -13.93 -4.44 3.66
CA HIS A 42 -12.75 -5.04 3.04
C HIS A 42 -12.33 -6.33 3.75
N SER A 43 -13.29 -7.01 4.41
CA SER A 43 -13.00 -8.21 5.19
C SER A 43 -12.44 -9.37 4.34
N ASN A 44 -12.71 -9.37 3.04
CA ASN A 44 -12.13 -10.35 2.13
C ASN A 44 -10.61 -10.28 2.06
N CYS A 45 -10.01 -9.18 2.51
CA CYS A 45 -8.55 -9.02 2.57
C CYS A 45 -7.93 -9.42 3.90
N LEU A 46 -8.73 -9.81 4.90
CA LEU A 46 -8.20 -10.23 6.21
C LEU A 46 -7.18 -11.37 6.07
N LYS A 47 -7.42 -12.29 5.15
CA LYS A 47 -6.50 -13.40 4.89
C LYS A 47 -5.14 -12.97 4.36
N TYR A 48 -5.02 -11.71 3.89
CA TYR A 48 -3.75 -11.19 3.35
C TYR A 48 -2.98 -10.34 4.34
N ILE A 49 -3.45 -10.17 5.56
CA ILE A 49 -2.76 -9.33 6.55
C ILE A 49 -1.34 -9.85 6.83
N ASP A 50 -1.17 -11.17 6.89
CA ASP A 50 0.15 -11.76 7.12
C ASP A 50 1.06 -11.67 5.90
N TYR A 51 0.53 -11.25 4.75
CA TYR A 51 1.30 -11.09 3.52
C TYR A 51 1.68 -9.63 3.23
N ILE A 52 1.39 -8.70 4.14
CA ILE A 52 1.70 -7.28 3.93
C ILE A 52 3.19 -7.09 3.64
N SER A 53 4.06 -7.77 4.37
CA SER A 53 5.52 -7.68 4.14
C SER A 53 5.90 -8.15 2.74
N ASP A 54 5.26 -9.21 2.25
CA ASP A 54 5.51 -9.73 0.89
C ASP A 54 5.05 -8.72 -0.16
N ILE A 55 3.91 -8.08 0.06
CA ILE A 55 3.41 -7.05 -0.86
C ILE A 55 4.40 -5.88 -0.94
N ILE A 56 4.94 -5.47 0.20
CA ILE A 56 5.91 -4.37 0.25
C ILE A 56 7.21 -4.74 -0.45
N GLU A 57 7.69 -5.95 -0.25
CA GLU A 57 8.97 -6.39 -0.84
C GLU A 57 8.86 -6.72 -2.32
N HIS A 58 7.73 -7.31 -2.73
CA HIS A 58 7.57 -7.86 -4.08
C HIS A 58 6.23 -7.46 -4.71
N PRO A 59 5.92 -6.16 -4.82
CA PRO A 59 4.68 -5.77 -5.49
C PRO A 59 4.77 -6.06 -6.98
N ASP A 60 3.63 -6.27 -7.61
CA ASP A 60 3.57 -6.41 -9.07
C ASP A 60 3.43 -5.04 -9.75
N TYR A 61 2.70 -4.11 -9.10
CA TYR A 61 2.50 -2.74 -9.59
C TYR A 61 2.63 -1.75 -8.45
N ILE A 62 3.10 -0.55 -8.79
CA ILE A 62 3.21 0.55 -7.82
C ILE A 62 2.67 1.82 -8.44
N GLY A 63 2.21 2.74 -7.60
CA GLY A 63 1.71 4.03 -8.06
C GLY A 63 1.59 5.05 -6.94
N VAL A 64 1.34 6.28 -7.32
CA VAL A 64 1.03 7.37 -6.41
C VAL A 64 -0.49 7.56 -6.41
N ASN A 65 -1.09 7.75 -5.23
CA ASN A 65 -2.51 8.03 -5.16
C ASN A 65 -2.74 9.52 -5.48
N PRO A 66 -3.36 9.83 -6.63
CA PRO A 66 -3.51 11.23 -7.06
C PRO A 66 -4.55 11.99 -6.25
N ASN A 67 -5.38 11.31 -5.45
CA ASN A 67 -6.46 11.93 -4.68
C ASN A 67 -6.03 12.33 -3.28
N GLU A 68 -4.79 12.07 -2.91
CA GLU A 68 -4.28 12.40 -1.58
C GLU A 68 -3.35 13.62 -1.65
N SER A 69 -3.57 14.56 -0.74
CA SER A 69 -2.75 15.77 -0.65
C SER A 69 -1.36 15.48 -0.07
N ASN A 70 -1.25 14.47 0.80
CA ASN A 70 0.03 14.02 1.34
C ASN A 70 0.60 12.91 0.48
N GLN A 71 1.89 12.64 0.63
CA GLN A 71 2.51 11.54 -0.10
C GLN A 71 1.83 10.22 0.29
N SER A 72 1.24 9.57 -0.70
CA SER A 72 0.55 8.30 -0.54
C SER A 72 0.85 7.44 -1.74
N ILE A 73 1.28 6.21 -1.50
CA ILE A 73 1.58 5.27 -2.57
C ILE A 73 0.63 4.08 -2.50
N GLU A 74 0.48 3.43 -3.65
CA GLU A 74 -0.33 2.23 -3.79
C GLU A 74 0.57 1.10 -4.29
N LEU A 75 0.49 -0.04 -3.63
CA LEU A 75 1.18 -1.26 -4.06
C LEU A 75 0.11 -2.30 -4.38
N VAL A 76 0.26 -3.00 -5.50
CA VAL A 76 -0.67 -4.06 -5.89
C VAL A 76 0.13 -5.35 -6.05
N LYS A 77 -0.34 -6.40 -5.40
CA LYS A 77 0.19 -7.75 -5.57
C LYS A 77 -0.94 -8.66 -6.03
N LYS A 78 -0.67 -9.39 -7.11
CA LYS A 78 -1.65 -10.33 -7.65
C LYS A 78 -1.47 -11.69 -6.98
N TYR A 79 -2.35 -11.97 -6.04
CA TYR A 79 -2.58 -13.31 -5.50
C TYR A 79 -3.78 -13.91 -6.24
N LYS A 80 -4.63 -14.63 -5.54
CA LYS A 80 -5.94 -14.98 -6.10
C LYS A 80 -6.73 -13.70 -6.38
N ASP A 81 -6.64 -12.74 -5.47
CA ASP A 81 -7.22 -11.40 -5.62
C ASP A 81 -6.13 -10.41 -5.97
N ASN A 82 -6.49 -9.26 -6.54
CA ASN A 82 -5.55 -8.16 -6.73
C ASN A 82 -5.53 -7.33 -5.46
N VAL A 83 -4.61 -7.61 -4.56
CA VAL A 83 -4.56 -6.93 -3.26
C VAL A 83 -3.84 -5.59 -3.41
N LEU A 84 -4.58 -4.50 -3.15
CA LEU A 84 -4.01 -3.16 -3.13
C LEU A 84 -3.73 -2.76 -1.69
N LEU A 85 -2.51 -2.30 -1.44
CA LEU A 85 -2.05 -1.80 -0.16
C LEU A 85 -1.78 -0.30 -0.30
N GLY A 86 -2.52 0.52 0.45
CA GLY A 86 -2.29 1.96 0.49
C GLY A 86 -1.35 2.32 1.64
N ILE A 87 -0.30 3.07 1.35
CA ILE A 87 0.70 3.49 2.32
C ILE A 87 0.82 5.00 2.31
N LYS A 88 0.74 5.62 3.48
CA LYS A 88 0.84 7.07 3.66
C LYS A 88 2.05 7.45 4.50
N VAL A 89 2.56 8.65 4.26
CA VAL A 89 3.59 9.25 5.10
C VAL A 89 2.94 9.84 6.34
N ASP A 90 3.48 9.53 7.52
CA ASP A 90 3.13 10.16 8.78
C ASP A 90 4.26 11.07 9.21
N LEU A 91 4.06 12.38 9.05
CA LEU A 91 5.09 13.35 9.36
C LEU A 91 5.36 13.44 10.87
N SER A 92 4.35 13.17 11.70
CA SER A 92 4.51 13.28 13.15
C SER A 92 5.46 12.24 13.71
N THR A 93 5.50 11.04 13.13
CA THR A 93 6.38 9.95 13.55
C THR A 93 7.58 9.76 12.62
N ASN A 94 7.62 10.52 11.52
CA ASN A 94 8.62 10.39 10.47
C ASN A 94 8.72 8.95 9.95
N SER A 95 7.55 8.32 9.73
CA SER A 95 7.45 6.94 9.27
C SER A 95 6.36 6.81 8.21
N LEU A 96 6.17 5.59 7.73
CA LEU A 96 5.10 5.25 6.80
C LEU A 96 4.14 4.30 7.50
N TYR A 97 2.87 4.34 7.10
CA TYR A 97 1.88 3.44 7.67
C TYR A 97 0.90 2.93 6.62
N VAL A 98 0.42 1.72 6.84
CA VAL A 98 -0.61 1.12 6.01
C VAL A 98 -1.94 1.80 6.33
N SER A 99 -2.49 2.52 5.36
CA SER A 99 -3.73 3.26 5.55
C SER A 99 -4.96 2.45 5.14
N THR A 100 -4.80 1.57 4.16
CA THR A 100 -5.90 0.73 3.68
C THR A 100 -5.37 -0.49 2.95
N MET A 101 -6.22 -1.50 2.82
CA MET A 101 -5.96 -2.68 2.00
C MET A 101 -7.29 -3.19 1.46
N PHE A 102 -7.38 -3.42 0.17
CA PHE A 102 -8.61 -3.92 -0.44
C PHE A 102 -8.33 -4.67 -1.74
N ASN A 103 -9.33 -5.45 -2.17
CA ASN A 103 -9.28 -6.12 -3.46
C ASN A 103 -9.63 -5.13 -4.57
N LEU A 104 -8.69 -4.90 -5.49
CA LEU A 104 -8.92 -4.04 -6.64
C LEU A 104 -9.47 -4.89 -7.78
N GLN A 105 -10.69 -4.58 -8.24
CA GLN A 105 -11.31 -5.29 -9.33
C GLN A 105 -10.42 -5.23 -10.59
N GLU A 106 -10.42 -6.32 -11.36
CA GLU A 106 -9.55 -6.44 -12.53
C GLU A 106 -9.75 -5.29 -13.53
N SER A 107 -10.99 -4.89 -13.77
CA SER A 107 -11.28 -3.78 -14.68
C SER A 107 -10.67 -2.46 -14.21
N LYS A 108 -10.70 -2.21 -12.90
CA LYS A 108 -10.08 -1.02 -12.31
C LYS A 108 -8.56 -1.09 -12.34
N LEU A 109 -8.01 -2.28 -12.11
CA LEU A 109 -6.57 -2.50 -12.21
C LEU A 109 -6.08 -2.15 -13.62
N GLN A 110 -6.74 -2.68 -14.65
CA GLN A 110 -6.36 -2.41 -16.04
C GLN A 110 -6.49 -0.93 -16.38
N ARG A 111 -7.53 -0.27 -15.90
CA ARG A 111 -7.72 1.16 -16.12
C ARG A 111 -6.59 1.99 -15.50
N ARG A 112 -6.15 1.63 -14.30
CA ARG A 112 -5.05 2.33 -13.61
C ARG A 112 -3.71 2.08 -14.30
N ILE A 113 -3.51 0.89 -14.85
CA ILE A 113 -2.31 0.59 -15.63
C ILE A 113 -2.30 1.42 -16.91
N HIS A 114 -3.40 1.45 -17.66
CA HIS A 114 -3.49 2.21 -18.90
C HIS A 114 -3.34 3.71 -18.70
N SER A 115 -3.84 4.24 -17.59
CA SER A 115 -3.72 5.67 -17.29
C SER A 115 -2.33 6.08 -16.80
N GLY A 116 -1.47 5.12 -16.48
CA GLY A 116 -0.16 5.40 -15.91
C GLY A 116 -0.18 5.59 -14.40
N ARG A 117 -1.34 5.50 -13.74
CA ARG A 117 -1.44 5.60 -12.28
C ARG A 117 -0.70 4.46 -11.59
N LEU A 118 -0.73 3.26 -12.18
CA LEU A 118 0.03 2.11 -11.72
C LEU A 118 1.04 1.72 -12.79
N VAL A 119 2.29 1.52 -12.39
CA VAL A 119 3.36 1.07 -13.26
C VAL A 119 3.89 -0.26 -12.76
N LYS A 120 4.38 -1.07 -13.68
CA LYS A 120 4.92 -2.38 -13.34
C LYS A 120 6.19 -2.22 -12.51
N TYR A 121 6.28 -2.98 -11.43
CA TYR A 121 7.48 -3.02 -10.59
C TYR A 121 8.41 -4.12 -11.11
N GLU A 122 9.60 -3.69 -11.48
CA GLU A 122 10.64 -4.61 -11.97
C GLU A 122 11.96 -4.40 -11.26
#